data_fbc71b7f89a2013c7e50f1d17a18d337
#
_entry.id   fbc71b7f89a2013c7e50f1d17a18d337
#
_cell.length_a   1.000
_cell.length_b   1.000
_cell.length_c   1.000
_cell.angle_alpha   90.00
_cell.angle_beta   90.00
_cell.angle_gamma   90.00
#
_symmetry.space_group_name_H-M   'P 1'
#
loop_
_entity.id
_entity.type
_entity.pdbx_description
1 polymer ?
#
loop_
_entity_poly.entity_id
_entity_poly.type
_entity_poly.pdbx_seq_one_letter_code
_entity_poly.pdbx_strand_id
1 'polypeptide(L)'
;MGLKDLFSTKRPVDKISKFFLDEGITVDECNGVYKFELYLSEGGYSLYPYFKFNGEDGYLSININIRRVEEPDYASLNSFNLISKYFTAKYKDGAIILEYNTLTSIDNVKEILENALESIYSLQADIDKL
;
A
#
# COMPACT_ATOMS: atom_id res chain seq x y z
N MET A 1 8.36 -22.32 -26.71
CA MET A 1 7.80 -21.35 -25.77
C MET A 1 6.46 -21.87 -25.22
N GLY A 2 6.34 -21.91 -23.92
CA GLY A 2 5.10 -22.39 -23.31
C GLY A 2 4.08 -21.28 -23.09
N LEU A 3 2.84 -21.68 -22.80
CA LEU A 3 1.77 -20.74 -22.46
C LEU A 3 2.16 -19.83 -21.28
N LYS A 4 2.92 -20.37 -20.34
CA LYS A 4 3.40 -19.63 -19.18
C LYS A 4 4.21 -18.41 -19.58
N ASP A 5 5.06 -18.52 -20.58
CA ASP A 5 5.88 -17.42 -21.04
C ASP A 5 5.03 -16.34 -21.74
N LEU A 6 4.00 -16.75 -22.45
CA LEU A 6 3.09 -15.83 -23.10
C LEU A 6 2.33 -14.95 -22.11
N PHE A 7 1.97 -15.50 -20.94
CA PHE A 7 1.19 -14.77 -19.96
C PHE A 7 2.06 -14.00 -18.96
N SER A 8 3.24 -14.53 -18.64
CA SER A 8 4.09 -13.91 -17.62
C SER A 8 4.82 -12.67 -18.12
N THR A 9 5.21 -12.61 -19.39
CA THR A 9 6.05 -11.53 -19.90
C THR A 9 5.31 -10.26 -20.29
N LYS A 10 3.99 -10.30 -20.38
CA LYS A 10 3.18 -9.16 -20.84
C LYS A 10 2.25 -8.57 -19.80
N ARG A 11 2.20 -9.15 -18.62
CA ARG A 11 1.33 -8.65 -17.55
C ARG A 11 2.01 -7.53 -16.78
N PRO A 12 1.30 -6.42 -16.53
CA PRO A 12 1.80 -5.38 -15.63
C PRO A 12 2.18 -5.92 -14.25
N VAL A 13 1.45 -6.94 -13.79
CA VAL A 13 1.70 -7.61 -12.51
C VAL A 13 3.12 -8.16 -12.38
N ASP A 14 3.73 -8.60 -13.50
CA ASP A 14 5.08 -9.15 -13.45
C ASP A 14 6.12 -8.10 -13.10
N LYS A 15 5.92 -6.87 -13.57
CA LYS A 15 6.80 -5.75 -13.23
C LYS A 15 6.67 -5.37 -11.76
N ILE A 16 5.45 -5.41 -11.23
CA ILE A 16 5.17 -5.12 -9.82
C ILE A 16 5.78 -6.21 -8.94
N SER A 17 5.56 -7.46 -9.27
CA SER A 17 6.14 -8.59 -8.51
C SER A 17 7.66 -8.53 -8.51
N LYS A 18 8.26 -8.18 -9.66
CA LYS A 18 9.71 -8.03 -9.77
C LYS A 18 10.21 -6.89 -8.89
N PHE A 19 9.50 -5.79 -8.82
CA PHE A 19 9.86 -4.67 -7.95
C PHE A 19 10.00 -5.15 -6.50
N PHE A 20 9.01 -5.86 -5.97
CA PHE A 20 9.04 -6.36 -4.61
C PHE A 20 10.15 -7.38 -4.39
N LEU A 21 10.36 -8.26 -5.37
CA LEU A 21 11.44 -9.24 -5.30
C LEU A 21 12.81 -8.57 -5.24
N ASP A 22 13.02 -7.54 -6.06
CA ASP A 22 14.28 -6.78 -6.10
C ASP A 22 14.52 -6.04 -4.78
N GLU A 23 13.46 -5.63 -4.08
CA GLU A 23 13.56 -4.99 -2.76
C GLU A 23 13.64 -6.02 -1.61
N GLY A 24 13.64 -7.30 -1.92
CA GLY A 24 13.69 -8.36 -0.90
C GLY A 24 12.40 -8.53 -0.13
N ILE A 25 11.28 -8.08 -0.67
CA ILE A 25 9.96 -8.18 -0.04
C ILE A 25 9.18 -9.32 -0.66
N THR A 26 8.71 -10.24 0.18
CA THR A 26 7.81 -11.30 -0.26
C THR A 26 6.40 -10.75 -0.39
N VAL A 27 5.82 -10.88 -1.56
CA VAL A 27 4.47 -10.41 -1.82
C VAL A 27 3.58 -11.57 -2.26
N ASP A 28 2.36 -11.60 -1.71
CA ASP A 28 1.33 -12.56 -2.12
C ASP A 28 0.39 -11.89 -3.11
N GLU A 29 0.18 -12.51 -4.26
CA GLU A 29 -0.75 -12.02 -5.28
C GLU A 29 -1.93 -12.98 -5.40
N CYS A 30 -3.14 -12.43 -5.40
CA CYS A 30 -4.37 -13.18 -5.62
C CYS A 30 -5.38 -12.30 -6.34
N ASN A 31 -5.76 -12.71 -7.54
CA ASN A 31 -6.75 -11.98 -8.36
C ASN A 31 -6.42 -10.50 -8.57
N GLY A 32 -5.13 -10.19 -8.77
CA GLY A 32 -4.68 -8.82 -8.98
C GLY A 32 -4.53 -7.98 -7.72
N VAL A 33 -4.72 -8.59 -6.56
CA VAL A 33 -4.49 -7.94 -5.27
C VAL A 33 -3.15 -8.42 -4.72
N TYR A 34 -2.29 -7.48 -4.37
CA TYR A 34 -0.97 -7.74 -3.80
C TYR A 34 -0.99 -7.43 -2.32
N LYS A 35 -0.51 -8.36 -1.50
CA LYS A 35 -0.40 -8.21 -0.04
C LYS A 35 1.02 -8.48 0.39
N PHE A 36 1.53 -7.69 1.33
CA PHE A 36 2.88 -7.88 1.87
C PHE A 36 2.94 -7.40 3.30
N GLU A 37 4.03 -7.76 3.97
CA GLU A 37 4.29 -7.33 5.34
C GLU A 37 5.21 -6.13 5.35
N LEU A 38 4.84 -5.11 6.12
CA LEU A 38 5.63 -3.90 6.33
C LEU A 38 5.91 -3.78 7.82
N TYR A 39 7.16 -4.05 8.23
CA TYR A 39 7.55 -4.00 9.63
C TYR A 39 7.94 -2.58 10.03
N LEU A 40 7.30 -2.06 11.08
CA LEU A 40 7.58 -0.74 11.63
C LEU A 40 8.44 -0.87 12.88
N SER A 41 9.73 -0.58 12.74
CA SER A 41 10.73 -0.82 13.79
C SER A 41 10.50 0.00 15.07
N GLU A 42 10.02 1.25 14.93
CA GLU A 42 9.77 2.11 16.08
C GLU A 42 8.66 1.58 16.98
N GLY A 43 7.60 1.08 16.39
CA GLY A 43 6.48 0.50 17.13
C GLY A 43 6.65 -0.97 17.46
N GLY A 44 7.56 -1.66 16.77
CA GLY A 44 7.79 -3.08 16.96
C GLY A 44 6.65 -3.95 16.47
N TYR A 45 5.92 -3.54 15.44
CA TYR A 45 4.80 -4.28 14.88
C TYR A 45 4.81 -4.23 13.36
N SER A 46 4.00 -5.09 12.72
CA SER A 46 3.87 -5.14 11.28
C SER A 46 2.51 -4.61 10.84
N LEU A 47 2.50 -3.96 9.69
CA LEU A 47 1.30 -3.66 8.93
C LEU A 47 1.24 -4.57 7.72
N TYR A 48 0.05 -4.76 7.17
CA TYR A 48 -0.15 -5.65 6.03
C TYR A 48 -0.87 -4.89 4.91
N PRO A 49 -0.14 -4.01 4.19
CA PRO A 49 -0.73 -3.28 3.08
C PRO A 49 -1.21 -4.22 1.98
N TYR A 50 -2.26 -3.80 1.29
CA TYR A 50 -2.66 -4.45 0.07
C TYR A 50 -2.94 -3.40 -0.99
N PHE A 51 -2.65 -3.74 -2.24
CA PHE A 51 -2.88 -2.82 -3.33
C PHE A 51 -3.34 -3.53 -4.58
N LYS A 52 -4.00 -2.76 -5.45
CA LYS A 52 -4.42 -3.16 -6.78
C LYS A 52 -3.92 -2.15 -7.78
N PHE A 53 -3.50 -2.64 -8.95
CA PHE A 53 -3.20 -1.78 -10.07
C PHE A 53 -3.93 -2.29 -11.30
N ASN A 54 -4.72 -1.42 -11.95
CA ASN A 54 -5.39 -1.73 -13.19
C ASN A 54 -4.59 -1.13 -14.35
N GLY A 55 -3.98 -1.99 -15.16
CA GLY A 55 -3.15 -1.57 -16.28
C GLY A 55 -3.90 -0.89 -17.42
N GLU A 56 -5.21 -1.10 -17.51
CA GLU A 56 -6.02 -0.50 -18.58
C GLU A 56 -6.32 0.96 -18.32
N ASP A 57 -6.74 1.30 -17.10
CA ASP A 57 -7.09 2.68 -16.74
C ASP A 57 -6.02 3.39 -15.92
N GLY A 58 -5.00 2.68 -15.49
CA GLY A 58 -3.91 3.24 -14.69
C GLY A 58 -4.26 3.52 -13.24
N TYR A 59 -5.35 2.96 -12.74
CA TYR A 59 -5.78 3.20 -11.37
C TYR A 59 -5.00 2.34 -10.37
N LEU A 60 -4.34 3.01 -9.43
CA LEU A 60 -3.61 2.37 -8.33
C LEU A 60 -4.31 2.69 -7.02
N SER A 61 -4.60 1.66 -6.24
CA SER A 61 -5.22 1.79 -4.91
C SER A 61 -4.39 1.04 -3.88
N ILE A 62 -3.97 1.71 -2.82
CA ILE A 62 -3.22 1.13 -1.71
C ILE A 62 -4.01 1.32 -0.44
N ASN A 63 -4.19 0.25 0.32
CA ASN A 63 -4.95 0.26 1.58
C ASN A 63 -4.16 -0.41 2.68
N ILE A 64 -4.21 0.15 3.87
CA ILE A 64 -3.55 -0.40 5.05
C ILE A 64 -4.53 -0.35 6.21
N ASN A 65 -4.84 -1.50 6.79
CA ASN A 65 -5.63 -1.56 8.02
C ASN A 65 -4.71 -1.31 9.21
N ILE A 66 -5.02 -0.31 10.02
CA ILE A 66 -4.20 0.06 11.18
C ILE A 66 -4.69 -0.69 12.41
N ARG A 67 -5.93 -0.48 12.80
CA ARG A 67 -6.53 -1.13 13.96
C ARG A 67 -8.04 -1.02 13.96
N ARG A 68 -8.68 -1.89 14.73
CA ARG A 68 -10.11 -1.79 14.96
C ARG A 68 -10.36 -1.02 16.26
N VAL A 69 -11.31 -0.08 16.21
CA VAL A 69 -11.71 0.71 17.37
C VAL A 69 -13.22 0.92 17.32
N GLU A 70 -13.86 1.04 18.48
CA GLU A 70 -15.29 1.33 18.55
C GLU A 70 -15.58 2.79 18.17
N GLU A 71 -14.77 3.70 18.70
CA GLU A 71 -14.88 5.13 18.39
C GLU A 71 -13.52 5.67 17.99
N PRO A 72 -13.44 6.35 16.81
CA PRO A 72 -12.18 6.93 16.39
C PRO A 72 -11.91 8.25 17.12
N ASP A 73 -10.63 8.55 17.29
CA ASP A 73 -10.18 9.89 17.69
C ASP A 73 -10.05 10.74 16.43
N TYR A 74 -11.09 11.50 16.12
CA TYR A 74 -11.11 12.34 14.93
C TYR A 74 -10.03 13.43 14.93
N ALA A 75 -9.62 13.90 16.10
CA ALA A 75 -8.52 14.86 16.20
C ALA A 75 -7.22 14.26 15.72
N SER A 76 -6.94 13.01 16.10
CA SER A 76 -5.74 12.29 15.62
C SER A 76 -5.80 12.00 14.13
N LEU A 77 -6.97 11.62 13.61
CA LEU A 77 -7.15 11.41 12.17
C LEU A 77 -6.89 12.70 11.39
N ASN A 78 -7.46 13.81 11.84
CA ASN A 78 -7.27 15.10 11.19
C ASN A 78 -5.82 15.57 11.24
N SER A 79 -5.14 15.38 12.37
CA SER A 79 -3.72 15.72 12.52
C SER A 79 -2.85 14.92 11.56
N PHE A 80 -3.10 13.62 11.44
CA PHE A 80 -2.39 12.78 10.48
C PHE A 80 -2.60 13.29 9.05
N ASN A 81 -3.85 13.59 8.68
CA ASN A 81 -4.18 14.02 7.32
C ASN A 81 -3.56 15.36 6.94
N LEU A 82 -3.27 16.22 7.92
CA LEU A 82 -2.60 17.49 7.66
C LEU A 82 -1.14 17.33 7.27
N ILE A 83 -0.48 16.29 7.74
CA ILE A 83 0.96 16.06 7.49
C ILE A 83 1.25 15.00 6.45
N SER A 84 0.30 14.11 6.19
CA SER A 84 0.48 13.03 5.23
C SER A 84 0.35 13.53 3.78
N LYS A 85 1.30 13.16 2.94
CA LYS A 85 1.29 13.52 1.52
C LYS A 85 0.56 12.51 0.65
N TYR A 86 0.59 11.25 1.04
CA TYR A 86 0.06 10.17 0.21
C TYR A 86 -1.20 9.57 0.79
N PHE A 87 -1.15 9.13 2.04
CA PHE A 87 -2.26 8.40 2.65
C PHE A 87 -3.24 9.33 3.35
N THR A 88 -4.52 8.98 3.26
CA THR A 88 -5.59 9.58 4.04
C THR A 88 -6.01 8.60 5.10
N ALA A 89 -6.01 9.00 6.36
CA ALA A 89 -6.52 8.21 7.46
C ALA A 89 -8.04 8.36 7.54
N LYS A 90 -8.74 7.22 7.61
CA LYS A 90 -10.20 7.16 7.65
C LYS A 90 -10.66 6.19 8.71
N TYR A 91 -11.87 6.41 9.19
CA TYR A 91 -12.60 5.41 9.98
C TYR A 91 -13.66 4.78 9.09
N LYS A 92 -13.58 3.47 8.90
CA LYS A 92 -14.51 2.76 8.04
C LYS A 92 -14.78 1.37 8.59
N ASP A 93 -16.07 1.04 8.76
CA ASP A 93 -16.52 -0.28 9.20
C ASP A 93 -15.85 -0.74 10.51
N GLY A 94 -15.68 0.17 11.47
CA GLY A 94 -15.10 -0.13 12.77
C GLY A 94 -13.58 -0.19 12.78
N ALA A 95 -12.91 0.26 11.73
CA ALA A 95 -11.46 0.20 11.63
C ALA A 95 -10.86 1.54 11.19
N ILE A 96 -9.69 1.84 11.71
CA ILE A 96 -8.84 2.91 11.19
C ILE A 96 -8.07 2.34 10.00
N ILE A 97 -8.19 3.00 8.86
CA ILE A 97 -7.48 2.59 7.64
C ILE A 97 -6.70 3.77 7.05
N LEU A 98 -5.62 3.45 6.36
CA LEU A 98 -4.93 4.41 5.50
C LEU A 98 -5.21 4.03 4.05
N GLU A 99 -5.52 5.02 3.24
CA GLU A 99 -5.89 4.82 1.85
C GLU A 99 -5.17 5.82 0.96
N TYR A 100 -4.67 5.33 -0.17
CA TYR A 100 -4.09 6.17 -1.22
C TYR A 100 -4.53 5.65 -2.57
N ASN A 101 -5.15 6.52 -3.36
CA ASN A 101 -5.63 6.21 -4.71
C ASN A 101 -5.06 7.22 -5.68
N THR A 102 -4.57 6.75 -6.81
CA THR A 102 -4.02 7.63 -7.84
C THR A 102 -4.11 6.99 -9.22
N LEU A 103 -3.92 7.80 -10.24
CA LEU A 103 -3.76 7.34 -11.61
C LEU A 103 -2.28 7.37 -11.96
N THR A 104 -1.78 6.29 -12.55
CA THR A 104 -0.40 6.19 -12.97
C THR A 104 -0.25 5.21 -14.12
N SER A 105 0.93 5.14 -14.71
CA SER A 105 1.25 4.14 -15.72
C SER A 105 2.08 3.01 -15.10
N ILE A 106 2.14 1.87 -15.78
CA ILE A 106 2.97 0.75 -15.32
C ILE A 106 4.43 1.15 -15.13
N ASP A 107 4.92 2.10 -15.93
CA ASP A 107 6.31 2.53 -15.84
C ASP A 107 6.59 3.38 -14.59
N ASN A 108 5.57 4.03 -14.05
CA ASN A 108 5.70 4.90 -12.88
C ASN A 108 5.23 4.26 -11.58
N VAL A 109 4.58 3.11 -11.64
CA VAL A 109 4.00 2.48 -10.45
C VAL A 109 5.05 2.16 -9.40
N LYS A 110 6.23 1.75 -9.81
CA LYS A 110 7.35 1.44 -8.92
C LYS A 110 7.75 2.64 -8.07
N GLU A 111 7.94 3.79 -8.72
CA GLU A 111 8.33 5.03 -8.03
C GLU A 111 7.26 5.48 -7.05
N ILE A 112 6.00 5.38 -7.44
CA ILE A 112 4.88 5.76 -6.55
C ILE A 112 4.81 4.82 -5.35
N LEU A 113 4.98 3.51 -5.55
CA LEU A 113 5.02 2.55 -4.44
C LEU A 113 6.18 2.84 -3.48
N GLU A 114 7.37 3.10 -4.00
CA GLU A 114 8.53 3.46 -3.17
C GLU A 114 8.24 4.69 -2.31
N ASN A 115 7.75 5.76 -2.94
CA ASN A 115 7.47 7.01 -2.24
C ASN A 115 6.36 6.85 -1.19
N ALA A 116 5.30 6.13 -1.53
CA ALA A 116 4.21 5.88 -0.60
C ALA A 116 4.67 5.07 0.60
N LEU A 117 5.45 4.01 0.39
CA LEU A 117 5.96 3.17 1.48
C LEU A 117 6.96 3.92 2.35
N GLU A 118 7.84 4.74 1.75
CA GLU A 118 8.76 5.58 2.52
C GLU A 118 8.00 6.56 3.42
N SER A 119 6.86 7.09 2.95
CA SER A 119 6.05 7.99 3.76
C SER A 119 5.51 7.30 5.01
N ILE A 120 5.18 6.00 4.93
CA ILE A 120 4.73 5.23 6.08
C ILE A 120 5.84 5.12 7.13
N TYR A 121 7.07 4.83 6.70
CA TYR A 121 8.21 4.79 7.62
C TYR A 121 8.45 6.14 8.29
N SER A 122 8.32 7.23 7.54
CA SER A 122 8.51 8.59 8.08
C SER A 122 7.43 8.98 9.09
N LEU A 123 6.24 8.39 8.98
CA LEU A 123 5.09 8.74 9.83
C LEU A 123 4.78 7.69 10.90
N GLN A 124 5.73 6.81 11.25
CA GLN A 124 5.49 5.73 12.22
C GLN A 124 4.91 6.24 13.55
N ALA A 125 5.52 7.30 14.11
CA ALA A 125 5.05 7.85 15.38
C ALA A 125 3.62 8.41 15.29
N ASP A 126 3.27 8.98 14.13
CA ASP A 126 1.94 9.53 13.91
C ASP A 126 0.90 8.42 13.69
N ILE A 127 1.31 7.34 13.04
CA ILE A 127 0.46 6.16 12.85
C ILE A 127 0.12 5.52 14.20
N ASP A 128 1.09 5.48 15.11
CA ASP A 128 0.88 4.93 16.45
C ASP A 128 -0.20 5.67 17.25
N LYS A 129 -0.44 6.93 16.92
CA LYS A 129 -1.45 7.78 17.59
C LYS A 129 -2.86 7.61 17.02
N LEU A 130 -2.99 6.91 15.92
CA LEU A 130 -4.29 6.72 15.27
C LEU A 130 -5.23 5.73 16.02
#